data_d6e2268859870b5105b50d4445ae4b05
#
_entry.id   d6e2268859870b5105b50d4445ae4b05
#
_cell.length_a   1.000
_cell.length_b   1.000
_cell.length_c   1.000
_cell.angle_alpha   90.00
_cell.angle_beta   90.00
_cell.angle_gamma   90.00
#
_symmetry.space_group_name_H-M   'P 1'
#
loop_
_entity.id
_entity.type
_entity.pdbx_description
1 polymer ?
#
loop_
_entity_poly.entity_id
_entity_poly.type
_entity_poly.pdbx_seq_one_letter_code
_entity_poly.pdbx_strand_id
1 'polypeptide(L)'
;MIVCPKRVVVEFLTQAEQHLHMKVTYVRTMADVMICPTDIMVTNYERVRDGEDGVRIDPSYFTATSLDEASVLRGFGTKIYQEFLPLFSGVPYRFVATATPSPNRYKELIHYAGYLGVMDTGQALTRFFQRDSTKANNLTLYPHKEKEFWLWVSTWALFLTKPSDLGYPDTGYELPELRVHEEIVNVDNSTAGADRDGQVKMFREAALGLADAAKERRDNMQEKIARVVEIINRPENKDDHFLLWHDLEAERLELCKAIPGCKAVYGSQDDEEADKVISDFKDGWLKYLAAKPEMLGEGLNFQYHCHKAIMFIDYRFNDKFQAIARIYRFMQQHPVDLYLVYAESEGEIFKSFMQKWAQHREMVANMTDIVRHNGLFGLQAEEKMMRWMFASREEKSGKLWKAINNDNVL
;
A
#
# COMPACT_ATOMS: atom_id res chain seq x y z
N MET A 1 -20.94 2.80 8.23
CA MET A 1 -20.46 3.49 6.99
C MET A 1 -19.05 3.01 6.67
N ILE A 2 -18.78 2.71 5.38
CA ILE A 2 -17.44 2.42 4.86
C ILE A 2 -16.96 3.65 4.10
N VAL A 3 -15.73 4.08 4.35
CA VAL A 3 -15.08 5.18 3.63
C VAL A 3 -13.89 4.61 2.88
N CYS A 4 -13.85 4.80 1.57
CA CYS A 4 -12.82 4.22 0.71
C CYS A 4 -12.36 5.24 -0.37
N PRO A 5 -11.28 4.98 -1.11
CA PRO A 5 -10.92 5.78 -2.28
C PRO A 5 -12.07 5.80 -3.32
N LYS A 6 -12.27 6.94 -4.01
CA LYS A 6 -13.40 7.14 -4.93
C LYS A 6 -13.55 6.01 -5.96
N ARG A 7 -12.46 5.56 -6.57
CA ARG A 7 -12.48 4.51 -7.61
C ARG A 7 -12.78 3.09 -7.08
N VAL A 8 -12.70 2.90 -5.75
CA VAL A 8 -12.95 1.60 -5.10
C VAL A 8 -14.43 1.41 -4.78
N VAL A 9 -15.22 2.48 -4.77
CA VAL A 9 -16.65 2.43 -4.42
C VAL A 9 -17.42 1.40 -5.24
N VAL A 10 -17.27 1.42 -6.56
CA VAL A 10 -17.95 0.48 -7.47
C VAL A 10 -17.57 -0.97 -7.18
N GLU A 11 -16.28 -1.21 -6.90
CA GLU A 11 -15.79 -2.55 -6.55
C GLU A 11 -16.42 -3.04 -5.23
N PHE A 12 -16.56 -2.18 -4.22
CA PHE A 12 -17.25 -2.52 -2.97
C PHE A 12 -18.70 -2.93 -3.22
N LEU A 13 -19.43 -2.17 -4.03
CA LEU A 13 -20.83 -2.49 -4.35
C LEU A 13 -20.94 -3.84 -5.04
N THR A 14 -20.11 -4.07 -6.06
CA THR A 14 -20.10 -5.30 -6.85
C THR A 14 -19.72 -6.52 -6.01
N GLN A 15 -18.64 -6.44 -5.25
CA GLN A 15 -18.17 -7.57 -4.44
C GLN A 15 -19.09 -7.87 -3.26
N ALA A 16 -19.69 -6.86 -2.63
CA ALA A 16 -20.66 -7.08 -1.57
C ALA A 16 -21.88 -7.86 -2.06
N GLU A 17 -22.37 -7.55 -3.26
CA GLU A 17 -23.49 -8.26 -3.85
C GLU A 17 -23.10 -9.67 -4.32
N GLN A 18 -21.99 -9.80 -5.06
CA GLN A 18 -21.58 -11.06 -5.68
C GLN A 18 -21.10 -12.12 -4.67
N HIS A 19 -20.33 -11.71 -3.66
CA HIS A 19 -19.69 -12.65 -2.74
C HIS A 19 -20.36 -12.74 -1.38
N LEU A 20 -20.97 -11.67 -0.91
CA LEU A 20 -21.58 -11.62 0.42
C LEU A 20 -23.12 -11.60 0.36
N HIS A 21 -23.71 -11.46 -0.84
CA HIS A 21 -25.15 -11.28 -1.03
C HIS A 21 -25.74 -10.13 -0.18
N MET A 22 -24.94 -9.09 0.02
CA MET A 22 -25.29 -7.91 0.82
C MET A 22 -25.53 -6.71 -0.06
N LYS A 23 -26.60 -5.98 0.24
CA LYS A 23 -26.87 -4.69 -0.40
C LYS A 23 -26.12 -3.59 0.35
N VAL A 24 -25.28 -2.87 -0.37
CA VAL A 24 -24.56 -1.70 0.11
C VAL A 24 -24.97 -0.51 -0.77
N THR A 25 -25.20 0.65 -0.18
CA THR A 25 -25.62 1.85 -0.92
C THR A 25 -24.48 2.89 -0.94
N TYR A 26 -24.17 3.40 -2.12
CA TYR A 26 -23.29 4.56 -2.23
C TYR A 26 -24.02 5.84 -1.86
N VAL A 27 -23.53 6.54 -0.85
CA VAL A 27 -24.05 7.83 -0.39
C VAL A 27 -23.06 8.95 -0.69
N ARG A 28 -23.56 10.05 -1.22
CA ARG A 28 -22.74 11.21 -1.64
C ARG A 28 -22.97 12.42 -0.74
N THR A 29 -24.14 12.50 -0.13
CA THR A 29 -24.61 13.64 0.68
C THR A 29 -25.25 13.15 1.96
N MET A 30 -25.44 14.06 2.94
CA MET A 30 -26.25 13.76 4.13
C MET A 30 -27.72 13.46 3.80
N ALA A 31 -28.26 14.05 2.73
CA ALA A 31 -29.62 13.75 2.27
C ALA A 31 -29.73 12.27 1.86
N ASP A 32 -28.74 11.74 1.14
CA ASP A 32 -28.69 10.32 0.76
C ASP A 32 -28.63 9.42 2.00
N VAL A 33 -27.85 9.80 3.01
CA VAL A 33 -27.74 9.06 4.27
C VAL A 33 -29.10 8.96 4.98
N MET A 34 -29.86 10.08 5.03
CA MET A 34 -31.15 10.15 5.74
C MET A 34 -32.25 9.31 5.10
N ILE A 35 -32.19 9.08 3.78
CA ILE A 35 -33.18 8.30 3.03
C ILE A 35 -32.67 6.91 2.62
N CYS A 36 -31.47 6.56 3.00
CA CYS A 36 -30.84 5.31 2.58
C CYS A 36 -31.65 4.09 3.06
N PRO A 37 -31.98 3.16 2.16
CA PRO A 37 -32.77 1.97 2.52
C PRO A 37 -31.93 0.84 3.11
N THR A 38 -30.60 0.98 3.19
CA THR A 38 -29.68 -0.06 3.66
C THR A 38 -28.91 0.37 4.91
N ASP A 39 -28.60 -0.60 5.79
CA ASP A 39 -27.82 -0.35 7.00
C ASP A 39 -26.33 -0.14 6.70
N ILE A 40 -25.85 -0.64 5.56
CA ILE A 40 -24.45 -0.52 5.15
C ILE A 40 -24.35 0.49 4.00
N MET A 41 -23.59 1.53 4.25
CA MET A 41 -23.36 2.63 3.31
C MET A 41 -21.87 2.74 3.01
N VAL A 42 -21.55 3.01 1.75
CA VAL A 42 -20.18 3.31 1.31
C VAL A 42 -20.11 4.73 0.80
N THR A 43 -18.99 5.40 1.06
CA THR A 43 -18.71 6.74 0.54
C THR A 43 -17.19 6.89 0.33
N ASN A 44 -16.76 8.00 -0.25
CA ASN A 44 -15.35 8.27 -0.47
C ASN A 44 -14.80 9.34 0.49
N TYR A 45 -13.48 9.37 0.62
CA TYR A 45 -12.77 10.24 1.57
C TYR A 45 -13.12 11.73 1.41
N GLU A 46 -13.26 12.20 0.15
CA GLU A 46 -13.53 13.59 -0.16
C GLU A 46 -14.92 14.02 0.35
N ARG A 47 -15.92 13.13 0.29
CA ARG A 47 -17.29 13.42 0.77
C ARG A 47 -17.34 13.58 2.30
N VAL A 48 -16.47 12.89 3.01
CA VAL A 48 -16.39 12.98 4.47
C VAL A 48 -15.50 14.16 4.89
N ARG A 49 -14.46 14.46 4.12
CA ARG A 49 -13.53 15.55 4.43
C ARG A 49 -14.05 16.92 4.01
N ASP A 50 -14.39 17.05 2.74
CA ASP A 50 -14.71 18.34 2.11
C ASP A 50 -16.21 18.51 1.90
N GLY A 51 -16.93 17.43 1.61
CA GLY A 51 -18.37 17.43 1.29
C GLY A 51 -18.66 17.86 -0.13
N GLU A 52 -19.94 18.11 -0.39
CA GLU A 52 -20.46 18.75 -1.60
C GLU A 52 -21.02 20.11 -1.20
N ASP A 53 -20.60 21.16 -1.88
CA ASP A 53 -20.97 22.57 -1.54
C ASP A 53 -20.70 22.93 -0.05
N GLY A 54 -19.64 22.36 0.52
CA GLY A 54 -19.25 22.55 1.93
C GLY A 54 -20.07 21.74 2.94
N VAL A 55 -21.04 20.93 2.51
CA VAL A 55 -21.80 20.02 3.38
C VAL A 55 -21.22 18.62 3.29
N ARG A 56 -20.49 18.24 4.31
CA ARG A 56 -19.87 16.91 4.40
C ARG A 56 -20.81 15.88 5.05
N ILE A 57 -20.54 14.60 4.77
CA ILE A 57 -21.16 13.50 5.48
C ILE A 57 -20.58 13.46 6.90
N ASP A 58 -21.43 13.59 7.91
CA ASP A 58 -21.04 13.58 9.32
C ASP A 58 -20.92 12.14 9.84
N PRO A 59 -19.71 11.66 10.20
CA PRO A 59 -19.51 10.31 10.71
C PRO A 59 -20.26 10.02 12.03
N SER A 60 -20.61 11.06 12.80
CA SER A 60 -21.29 10.88 14.09
C SER A 60 -22.72 10.29 13.98
N TYR A 61 -23.29 10.32 12.79
CA TYR A 61 -24.57 9.64 12.51
C TYR A 61 -24.46 8.12 12.47
N PHE A 62 -23.25 7.58 12.43
CA PHE A 62 -23.05 6.15 12.28
C PHE A 62 -22.57 5.50 13.57
N THR A 63 -23.15 4.36 13.91
CA THR A 63 -22.70 3.54 15.03
C THR A 63 -21.32 2.94 14.77
N ALA A 64 -21.02 2.60 13.52
CA ALA A 64 -19.76 2.02 13.11
C ALA A 64 -19.24 2.65 11.83
N THR A 65 -17.92 2.89 11.76
CA THR A 65 -17.22 3.34 10.56
C THR A 65 -16.00 2.49 10.28
N SER A 66 -15.73 2.25 9.00
CA SER A 66 -14.53 1.58 8.54
C SER A 66 -13.83 2.43 7.48
N LEU A 67 -12.54 2.68 7.66
CA LEU A 67 -11.70 3.32 6.64
C LEU A 67 -10.97 2.23 5.87
N ASP A 68 -11.27 2.10 4.58
CA ASP A 68 -10.52 1.21 3.67
C ASP A 68 -9.38 1.99 3.02
N GLU A 69 -8.25 1.32 2.81
CA GLU A 69 -6.96 1.93 2.46
C GLU A 69 -6.60 3.08 3.43
N ALA A 70 -6.66 2.79 4.73
CA ALA A 70 -6.40 3.76 5.79
C ALA A 70 -4.95 4.27 5.84
N SER A 71 -4.15 3.97 4.81
CA SER A 71 -2.78 4.47 4.62
C SER A 71 -2.69 6.01 4.72
N VAL A 72 -3.78 6.72 4.45
CA VAL A 72 -3.92 8.16 4.64
C VAL A 72 -3.68 8.64 6.08
N LEU A 73 -3.86 7.77 7.08
CA LEU A 73 -3.65 8.06 8.49
C LEU A 73 -2.20 7.89 8.97
N ARG A 74 -1.27 7.38 8.14
CA ARG A 74 0.12 7.08 8.53
C ARG A 74 0.95 8.27 8.98
N GLY A 75 0.59 9.47 8.60
CA GLY A 75 1.34 10.68 8.89
C GLY A 75 0.68 11.53 9.97
N PHE A 76 1.25 11.60 11.18
CA PHE A 76 0.73 12.45 12.27
C PHE A 76 0.58 13.92 11.86
N GLY A 77 1.52 14.44 11.08
CA GLY A 77 1.52 15.83 10.60
C GLY A 77 0.70 16.07 9.34
N THR A 78 0.05 15.05 8.78
CA THR A 78 -0.77 15.23 7.58
C THR A 78 -2.10 15.92 7.92
N LYS A 79 -2.56 16.79 7.02
CA LYS A 79 -3.83 17.49 7.18
C LYS A 79 -4.98 16.48 7.36
N ILE A 80 -4.97 15.40 6.61
CA ILE A 80 -5.99 14.35 6.69
C ILE A 80 -6.04 13.73 8.09
N TYR A 81 -4.90 13.34 8.68
CA TYR A 81 -4.88 12.76 10.02
C TYR A 81 -5.44 13.73 11.06
N GLN A 82 -5.03 15.01 11.01
CA GLN A 82 -5.47 16.05 11.95
C GLN A 82 -6.96 16.36 11.85
N GLU A 83 -7.53 16.23 10.64
CA GLU A 83 -8.98 16.45 10.42
C GLU A 83 -9.81 15.22 10.78
N PHE A 84 -9.34 14.01 10.44
CA PHE A 84 -10.10 12.77 10.67
C PHE A 84 -10.15 12.36 12.15
N LEU A 85 -9.10 12.61 12.92
CA LEU A 85 -9.07 12.25 14.32
C LEU A 85 -10.24 12.87 15.12
N PRO A 86 -10.47 14.20 15.12
CA PRO A 86 -11.62 14.81 15.78
C PRO A 86 -12.95 14.47 15.11
N LEU A 87 -12.99 14.37 13.78
CA LEU A 87 -14.21 14.12 13.01
C LEU A 87 -14.84 12.76 13.35
N PHE A 88 -14.03 11.74 13.56
CA PHE A 88 -14.49 10.39 13.89
C PHE A 88 -14.49 10.09 15.40
N SER A 89 -14.07 11.03 16.24
CA SER A 89 -13.93 10.79 17.69
C SER A 89 -15.23 10.37 18.38
N GLY A 90 -16.39 10.84 17.89
CA GLY A 90 -17.72 10.52 18.40
C GLY A 90 -18.29 9.18 17.91
N VAL A 91 -17.64 8.48 16.98
CA VAL A 91 -18.11 7.21 16.45
C VAL A 91 -17.78 6.08 17.41
N PRO A 92 -18.78 5.28 17.88
CA PRO A 92 -18.56 4.24 18.89
C PRO A 92 -17.60 3.13 18.40
N TYR A 93 -17.80 2.63 17.17
CA TYR A 93 -17.00 1.55 16.61
C TYR A 93 -16.26 2.03 15.38
N ARG A 94 -14.93 2.03 15.46
CA ARG A 94 -14.05 2.46 14.39
C ARG A 94 -13.16 1.34 13.92
N PHE A 95 -13.05 1.16 12.62
CA PHE A 95 -12.21 0.15 11.97
C PHE A 95 -11.32 0.82 10.94
N VAL A 96 -10.17 0.22 10.69
CA VAL A 96 -9.24 0.58 9.62
C VAL A 96 -8.78 -0.67 8.90
N ALA A 97 -8.66 -0.60 7.59
CA ALA A 97 -8.10 -1.65 6.75
C ALA A 97 -7.04 -1.05 5.82
N THR A 98 -5.92 -1.73 5.66
CA THR A 98 -4.88 -1.36 4.68
C THR A 98 -3.96 -2.55 4.42
N ALA A 99 -3.52 -2.69 3.18
CA ALA A 99 -2.52 -3.68 2.79
C ALA A 99 -1.09 -3.28 3.22
N THR A 100 -0.86 -1.99 3.48
CA THR A 100 0.46 -1.44 3.80
C THR A 100 0.44 -0.62 5.09
N PRO A 101 0.26 -1.27 6.25
CA PRO A 101 0.04 -0.55 7.52
C PRO A 101 1.28 0.23 7.99
N SER A 102 2.49 -0.25 7.71
CA SER A 102 3.74 0.35 8.19
C SER A 102 4.91 0.09 7.23
N PRO A 103 4.83 0.62 6.01
CA PRO A 103 5.80 0.30 4.96
C PRO A 103 7.19 0.91 5.17
N ASN A 104 7.29 1.98 5.94
CA ASN A 104 8.56 2.66 6.15
C ASN A 104 9.09 2.50 7.58
N ARG A 105 8.21 2.59 8.57
CA ARG A 105 8.62 2.62 10.00
C ARG A 105 7.51 2.15 10.90
N TYR A 106 7.79 1.31 11.88
CA TYR A 106 6.83 0.80 12.86
C TYR A 106 6.03 1.87 13.61
N LYS A 107 6.57 3.09 13.75
CA LYS A 107 5.82 4.21 14.34
C LYS A 107 4.54 4.58 13.57
N GLU A 108 4.41 4.18 12.31
CA GLU A 108 3.21 4.46 11.53
C GLU A 108 1.99 3.72 12.12
N LEU A 109 2.19 2.56 12.74
CA LEU A 109 1.14 1.79 13.41
C LEU A 109 0.47 2.54 14.57
N ILE A 110 1.22 3.36 15.30
CA ILE A 110 0.66 4.07 16.45
C ILE A 110 -0.38 5.13 16.06
N HIS A 111 -0.35 5.61 14.82
CA HIS A 111 -1.34 6.57 14.34
C HIS A 111 -2.71 5.91 14.17
N TYR A 112 -2.75 4.66 13.73
CA TYR A 112 -3.99 3.88 13.71
C TYR A 112 -4.52 3.64 15.12
N ALA A 113 -3.65 3.29 16.09
CA ALA A 113 -4.04 3.12 17.49
C ALA A 113 -4.64 4.42 18.07
N GLY A 114 -4.07 5.58 17.71
CA GLY A 114 -4.62 6.89 18.09
C GLY A 114 -6.01 7.14 17.50
N TYR A 115 -6.18 6.89 16.18
CA TYR A 115 -7.47 7.02 15.50
C TYR A 115 -8.53 6.05 16.10
N LEU A 116 -8.16 4.82 16.38
CA LEU A 116 -9.04 3.81 16.98
C LEU A 116 -9.36 4.09 18.45
N GLY A 117 -8.64 5.00 19.11
CA GLY A 117 -8.82 5.32 20.53
C GLY A 117 -8.22 4.30 21.48
N VAL A 118 -7.29 3.47 21.01
CA VAL A 118 -6.61 2.44 21.82
C VAL A 118 -5.60 3.06 22.79
N MET A 119 -4.81 4.00 22.29
CA MET A 119 -3.81 4.74 23.07
C MET A 119 -3.51 6.06 22.40
N ASP A 120 -3.31 7.12 23.19
CA ASP A 120 -2.86 8.42 22.67
C ASP A 120 -1.51 8.25 21.95
N THR A 121 -1.39 8.89 20.78
CA THR A 121 -0.20 8.78 19.92
C THR A 121 1.08 9.24 20.63
N GLY A 122 1.02 10.31 21.44
CA GLY A 122 2.18 10.80 22.20
C GLY A 122 2.59 9.81 23.30
N GLN A 123 1.63 9.21 23.98
CA GLN A 123 1.88 8.17 24.99
C GLN A 123 2.53 6.93 24.35
N ALA A 124 2.01 6.46 23.21
CA ALA A 124 2.57 5.33 22.48
C ALA A 124 4.00 5.60 21.99
N LEU A 125 4.26 6.81 21.44
CA LEU A 125 5.60 7.23 21.05
C LEU A 125 6.58 7.19 22.24
N THR A 126 6.21 7.78 23.36
CA THR A 126 7.07 7.85 24.55
C THR A 126 7.33 6.46 25.11
N ARG A 127 6.33 5.56 25.05
CA ARG A 127 6.45 4.22 25.62
C ARG A 127 7.35 3.30 24.81
N PHE A 128 7.25 3.35 23.48
CA PHE A 128 7.83 2.33 22.62
C PHE A 128 9.01 2.82 21.77
N PHE A 129 9.16 4.13 21.55
CA PHE A 129 10.12 4.66 20.60
C PHE A 129 11.17 5.57 21.25
N GLN A 130 12.36 5.56 20.69
CA GLN A 130 13.48 6.42 21.03
C GLN A 130 13.90 7.25 19.82
N ARG A 131 14.56 8.38 20.09
CA ARG A 131 15.21 9.17 19.03
C ARG A 131 16.44 8.41 18.53
N ASP A 132 16.55 8.33 17.22
CA ASP A 132 17.76 7.83 16.57
C ASP A 132 18.86 8.91 16.72
N SER A 133 19.95 8.55 17.37
CA SER A 133 21.09 9.46 17.58
C SER A 133 21.83 9.80 16.27
N THR A 134 21.65 9.00 15.22
CA THR A 134 22.37 9.14 13.95
C THR A 134 21.61 9.94 12.90
N LYS A 135 20.27 10.06 13.04
CA LYS A 135 19.40 10.75 12.07
C LYS A 135 18.40 11.66 12.77
N ALA A 136 18.48 12.96 12.52
CA ALA A 136 17.53 13.92 13.06
C ALA A 136 16.08 13.54 12.71
N ASN A 137 15.16 13.70 13.67
CA ASN A 137 13.73 13.39 13.55
C ASN A 137 13.39 11.93 13.23
N ASN A 138 14.34 11.03 13.35
CA ASN A 138 14.08 9.60 13.23
C ASN A 138 13.74 9.00 14.60
N LEU A 139 12.64 8.24 14.64
CA LEU A 139 12.21 7.47 15.82
C LEU A 139 12.32 6.01 15.49
N THR A 140 13.04 5.27 16.33
CA THR A 140 13.21 3.82 16.24
C THR A 140 12.59 3.16 17.45
N LEU A 141 12.08 1.96 17.27
CA LEU A 141 11.57 1.14 18.36
C LEU A 141 12.71 0.85 19.36
N TYR A 142 12.43 0.94 20.67
CA TYR A 142 13.40 0.46 21.67
C TYR A 142 13.63 -1.05 21.49
N PRO A 143 14.85 -1.55 21.30
CA PRO A 143 15.10 -2.99 21.11
C PRO A 143 14.54 -3.85 22.24
N HIS A 144 14.65 -3.38 23.48
CA HIS A 144 14.12 -4.10 24.65
C HIS A 144 12.60 -4.01 24.82
N LYS A 145 11.92 -3.17 24.01
CA LYS A 145 10.46 -2.98 24.00
C LYS A 145 9.78 -3.64 22.79
N GLU A 146 10.55 -4.19 21.88
CA GLU A 146 10.01 -4.74 20.63
C GLU A 146 8.91 -5.77 20.88
N LYS A 147 9.16 -6.71 21.77
CA LYS A 147 8.17 -7.74 22.10
C LYS A 147 6.91 -7.17 22.78
N GLU A 148 7.08 -6.21 23.69
CA GLU A 148 5.96 -5.50 24.32
C GLU A 148 5.13 -4.77 23.28
N PHE A 149 5.80 -4.10 22.33
CA PHE A 149 5.14 -3.38 21.25
C PHE A 149 4.28 -4.31 20.40
N TRP A 150 4.82 -5.45 19.97
CA TRP A 150 4.07 -6.40 19.14
C TRP A 150 2.94 -7.07 19.88
N LEU A 151 3.10 -7.41 21.16
CA LEU A 151 2.01 -7.90 21.99
C LEU A 151 0.91 -6.84 22.13
N TRP A 152 1.28 -5.59 22.33
CA TRP A 152 0.30 -4.50 22.35
C TRP A 152 -0.40 -4.33 21.02
N VAL A 153 0.31 -4.38 19.89
CA VAL A 153 -0.30 -4.30 18.57
C VAL A 153 -1.29 -5.43 18.34
N SER A 154 -0.97 -6.65 18.75
CA SER A 154 -1.87 -7.81 18.60
C SER A 154 -3.16 -7.74 19.42
N THR A 155 -3.28 -6.82 20.39
CA THR A 155 -4.54 -6.61 21.15
C THR A 155 -5.60 -5.83 20.38
N TRP A 156 -5.23 -5.10 19.34
CA TRP A 156 -6.14 -4.24 18.60
C TRP A 156 -5.99 -4.33 17.07
N ALA A 157 -4.96 -4.97 16.54
CA ALA A 157 -4.71 -5.12 15.11
C ALA A 157 -4.59 -6.60 14.74
N LEU A 158 -5.13 -6.93 13.57
CA LEU A 158 -5.07 -8.25 12.98
C LEU A 158 -4.28 -8.20 11.68
N PHE A 159 -3.28 -9.07 11.54
CA PHE A 159 -2.47 -9.21 10.35
C PHE A 159 -2.69 -10.60 9.75
N LEU A 160 -3.23 -10.62 8.55
CA LEU A 160 -3.55 -11.84 7.83
C LEU A 160 -2.95 -11.76 6.43
N THR A 161 -2.31 -12.85 6.02
CA THR A 161 -1.78 -12.98 4.66
C THR A 161 -2.51 -14.06 3.88
N LYS A 162 -3.03 -15.08 4.59
CA LYS A 162 -3.69 -16.23 4.00
C LYS A 162 -4.60 -16.93 5.03
N PRO A 163 -5.53 -17.78 4.59
CA PRO A 163 -6.48 -18.46 5.48
C PRO A 163 -5.84 -19.29 6.59
N SER A 164 -4.67 -19.88 6.35
CA SER A 164 -3.98 -20.67 7.40
C SER A 164 -3.48 -19.85 8.58
N ASP A 165 -3.40 -18.53 8.45
CA ASP A 165 -3.12 -17.64 9.58
C ASP A 165 -4.27 -17.67 10.60
N LEU A 166 -5.48 -18.08 10.16
CA LEU A 166 -6.68 -18.30 10.97
C LEU A 166 -6.96 -19.78 11.23
N GLY A 167 -6.07 -20.69 10.83
CA GLY A 167 -6.27 -22.14 10.97
C GLY A 167 -7.14 -22.78 9.89
N TYR A 168 -7.46 -22.07 8.81
CA TYR A 168 -8.20 -22.62 7.66
C TYR A 168 -7.25 -23.10 6.55
N PRO A 169 -7.68 -24.01 5.66
CA PRO A 169 -6.89 -24.43 4.51
C PRO A 169 -6.59 -23.28 3.54
N ASP A 170 -5.39 -23.24 2.97
CA ASP A 170 -5.00 -22.22 1.98
C ASP A 170 -5.50 -22.56 0.54
N THR A 171 -6.25 -23.62 0.37
CA THR A 171 -6.77 -24.04 -0.95
C THR A 171 -7.51 -22.91 -1.66
N GLY A 172 -7.05 -22.55 -2.86
CA GLY A 172 -7.57 -21.45 -3.65
C GLY A 172 -7.01 -20.07 -3.31
N TYR A 173 -6.18 -19.97 -2.26
CA TYR A 173 -5.49 -18.74 -1.86
C TYR A 173 -3.98 -18.79 -2.11
N GLU A 174 -3.48 -19.87 -2.69
CA GLU A 174 -2.09 -19.99 -3.07
C GLU A 174 -1.81 -19.08 -4.27
N LEU A 175 -0.87 -18.15 -4.08
CA LEU A 175 -0.44 -17.29 -5.17
C LEU A 175 0.56 -18.03 -6.05
N PRO A 176 0.48 -17.85 -7.38
CA PRO A 176 1.48 -18.38 -8.29
C PRO A 176 2.84 -17.73 -8.07
N GLU A 177 3.85 -18.20 -8.77
CA GLU A 177 5.20 -17.62 -8.70
C GLU A 177 5.20 -16.16 -9.14
N LEU A 178 5.89 -15.30 -8.40
CA LEU A 178 6.22 -13.93 -8.80
C LEU A 178 7.67 -13.90 -9.30
N ARG A 179 7.83 -13.63 -10.59
CA ARG A 179 9.13 -13.53 -11.27
C ARG A 179 9.47 -12.06 -11.46
N VAL A 180 10.52 -11.62 -10.81
CA VAL A 180 10.99 -10.23 -10.93
C VAL A 180 12.16 -10.22 -11.89
N HIS A 181 11.98 -9.51 -13.01
CA HIS A 181 12.98 -9.32 -14.05
C HIS A 181 13.60 -7.94 -13.93
N GLU A 182 14.91 -7.91 -13.80
CA GLU A 182 15.68 -6.68 -13.75
C GLU A 182 16.10 -6.29 -15.17
N GLU A 183 15.63 -5.13 -15.66
CA GLU A 183 15.84 -4.66 -17.01
C GLU A 183 16.61 -3.32 -16.98
N ILE A 184 17.93 -3.43 -17.05
CA ILE A 184 18.83 -2.27 -16.98
C ILE A 184 19.00 -1.69 -18.38
N VAL A 185 18.86 -0.37 -18.50
CA VAL A 185 19.22 0.35 -19.73
C VAL A 185 20.52 1.12 -19.54
N ASN A 186 21.37 1.05 -20.54
CA ASN A 186 22.65 1.77 -20.52
C ASN A 186 22.39 3.27 -20.63
N VAL A 187 23.15 4.05 -19.90
CA VAL A 187 23.10 5.51 -19.93
C VAL A 187 24.02 6.03 -21.02
N ASP A 188 23.50 6.87 -21.91
CA ASP A 188 24.36 7.60 -22.84
C ASP A 188 25.10 8.73 -22.10
N ASN A 189 26.35 8.48 -21.76
CA ASN A 189 27.21 9.43 -21.08
C ASN A 189 27.65 10.62 -21.97
N SER A 190 27.40 10.57 -23.30
CA SER A 190 27.74 11.66 -24.20
C SER A 190 26.96 12.95 -23.91
N THR A 191 25.82 12.82 -23.22
CA THR A 191 24.95 13.92 -22.79
C THR A 191 25.13 14.30 -21.32
N ALA A 192 26.17 13.78 -20.64
CA ALA A 192 26.50 14.18 -19.29
C ALA A 192 26.82 15.67 -19.26
N GLY A 193 25.96 16.44 -18.55
CA GLY A 193 26.08 17.92 -18.51
C GLY A 193 27.33 18.39 -17.78
N ALA A 194 27.61 19.69 -17.85
CA ALA A 194 28.67 20.31 -17.06
C ALA A 194 28.23 20.43 -15.57
N ASP A 195 29.19 20.37 -14.66
CA ASP A 195 28.96 20.70 -13.24
C ASP A 195 28.74 22.21 -13.03
N ARG A 196 28.58 22.65 -11.77
CA ARG A 196 28.39 24.06 -11.43
C ARG A 196 29.60 24.94 -11.81
N ASP A 197 30.77 24.33 -11.98
CA ASP A 197 32.02 24.99 -12.32
C ASP A 197 32.32 24.91 -13.84
N GLY A 198 31.38 24.38 -14.64
CA GLY A 198 31.48 24.29 -16.10
C GLY A 198 32.36 23.15 -16.64
N GLN A 199 32.79 22.21 -15.80
CA GLN A 199 33.53 21.03 -16.24
C GLN A 199 32.58 19.98 -16.79
N VAL A 200 32.87 19.44 -17.97
CA VAL A 200 32.10 18.36 -18.58
C VAL A 200 32.29 17.09 -17.75
N LYS A 201 31.20 16.54 -17.20
CA LYS A 201 31.24 15.29 -16.44
C LYS A 201 31.51 14.12 -17.38
N MET A 202 32.52 13.32 -17.06
CA MET A 202 32.83 12.10 -17.83
C MET A 202 31.79 10.99 -17.63
N PHE A 203 31.09 11.02 -16.48
CA PHE A 203 30.03 10.07 -16.12
C PHE A 203 28.88 10.80 -15.47
N ARG A 204 27.66 10.30 -15.64
CA ARG A 204 26.50 10.77 -14.88
C ARG A 204 26.64 10.37 -13.43
N GLU A 205 26.41 11.31 -12.50
CA GLU A 205 26.39 11.01 -11.08
C GLU A 205 25.12 10.21 -10.73
N ALA A 206 25.25 9.25 -9.81
CA ALA A 206 24.10 8.52 -9.30
C ALA A 206 23.07 9.46 -8.65
N ALA A 207 21.78 9.24 -8.89
CA ALA A 207 20.72 10.04 -8.33
C ALA A 207 20.61 9.80 -6.81
N LEU A 208 21.00 10.80 -6.02
CA LEU A 208 21.01 10.71 -4.55
C LEU A 208 19.77 11.29 -3.87
N GLY A 209 18.86 11.92 -4.63
CA GLY A 209 17.66 12.55 -4.11
C GLY A 209 16.47 12.55 -5.07
N LEU A 210 15.28 12.94 -4.59
CA LEU A 210 14.04 12.93 -5.38
C LEU A 210 14.10 13.84 -6.61
N ALA A 211 14.74 15.02 -6.50
CA ALA A 211 14.88 15.97 -7.61
C ALA A 211 15.85 15.44 -8.67
N ASP A 212 16.96 14.85 -8.25
CA ASP A 212 17.96 14.25 -9.12
C ASP A 212 17.39 13.02 -9.83
N ALA A 213 16.65 12.20 -9.11
CA ALA A 213 15.95 11.05 -9.67
C ALA A 213 14.92 11.44 -10.75
N ALA A 214 14.21 12.55 -10.56
CA ALA A 214 13.24 13.04 -11.55
C ALA A 214 13.90 13.58 -12.81
N LYS A 215 15.07 14.22 -12.68
CA LYS A 215 15.87 14.67 -13.81
C LYS A 215 16.44 13.49 -14.58
N GLU A 216 17.08 12.56 -13.87
CA GLU A 216 17.71 11.37 -14.44
C GLU A 216 16.68 10.52 -15.20
N ARG A 217 15.46 10.36 -14.68
CA ARG A 217 14.39 9.68 -15.38
C ARG A 217 13.97 10.32 -16.70
N ARG A 218 13.99 11.66 -16.81
CA ARG A 218 13.69 12.36 -18.05
C ARG A 218 14.80 12.17 -19.07
N ASP A 219 16.05 12.22 -18.62
CA ASP A 219 17.21 12.13 -19.46
C ASP A 219 17.38 10.74 -20.10
N ASN A 220 16.92 9.66 -19.41
CA ASN A 220 16.99 8.27 -19.88
C ASN A 220 15.63 7.71 -20.32
N MET A 221 14.66 8.58 -20.59
CA MET A 221 13.28 8.16 -20.87
C MET A 221 13.19 7.36 -22.18
N GLN A 222 13.88 7.81 -23.24
CA GLN A 222 13.78 7.18 -24.56
C GLN A 222 14.36 5.75 -24.55
N GLU A 223 15.48 5.54 -23.88
CA GLU A 223 16.11 4.23 -23.72
C GLU A 223 15.21 3.28 -22.91
N LYS A 224 14.57 3.78 -21.86
CA LYS A 224 13.60 2.99 -21.07
C LYS A 224 12.37 2.63 -21.91
N ILE A 225 11.81 3.55 -22.68
CA ILE A 225 10.69 3.27 -23.58
C ILE A 225 11.08 2.24 -24.65
N ALA A 226 12.26 2.35 -25.25
CA ALA A 226 12.75 1.38 -26.20
C ALA A 226 12.86 -0.03 -25.58
N ARG A 227 13.33 -0.12 -24.32
CA ARG A 227 13.39 -1.39 -23.58
C ARG A 227 11.99 -1.94 -23.31
N VAL A 228 11.00 -1.11 -22.96
CA VAL A 228 9.61 -1.54 -22.78
C VAL A 228 9.06 -2.13 -24.10
N VAL A 229 9.28 -1.46 -25.22
CA VAL A 229 8.86 -1.96 -26.55
C VAL A 229 9.54 -3.29 -26.90
N GLU A 230 10.82 -3.44 -26.58
CA GLU A 230 11.55 -4.71 -26.75
C GLU A 230 10.92 -5.83 -25.93
N ILE A 231 10.65 -5.60 -24.62
CA ILE A 231 10.03 -6.59 -23.73
C ILE A 231 8.68 -7.05 -24.25
N ILE A 232 7.82 -6.11 -24.64
CA ILE A 232 6.47 -6.40 -25.17
C ILE A 232 6.53 -7.24 -26.45
N ASN A 233 7.52 -6.98 -27.30
CA ASN A 233 7.68 -7.66 -28.58
C ASN A 233 8.46 -8.98 -28.49
N ARG A 234 8.90 -9.43 -27.33
CA ARG A 234 9.49 -10.76 -27.14
C ARG A 234 8.49 -11.83 -27.57
N PRO A 235 8.91 -12.92 -28.25
CA PRO A 235 8.01 -13.96 -28.75
C PRO A 235 7.10 -14.54 -27.65
N GLU A 236 7.63 -14.71 -26.46
CA GLU A 236 6.91 -15.24 -25.27
C GLU A 236 5.86 -14.26 -24.72
N ASN A 237 5.87 -13.00 -25.12
CA ASN A 237 4.99 -11.93 -24.64
C ASN A 237 3.92 -11.53 -25.66
N LYS A 238 3.94 -12.13 -26.84
CA LYS A 238 3.15 -11.68 -28.00
C LYS A 238 1.65 -11.60 -27.73
N ASP A 239 1.10 -12.51 -26.94
CA ASP A 239 -0.34 -12.62 -26.72
C ASP A 239 -0.77 -12.09 -25.32
N ASP A 240 0.17 -11.60 -24.52
CA ASP A 240 -0.07 -11.20 -23.16
C ASP A 240 -0.55 -9.75 -23.01
N HIS A 241 -1.30 -9.53 -21.93
CA HIS A 241 -1.72 -8.20 -21.50
C HIS A 241 -0.66 -7.61 -20.58
N PHE A 242 -0.37 -6.32 -20.75
CA PHE A 242 0.61 -5.62 -19.94
C PHE A 242 0.03 -4.40 -19.24
N LEU A 243 0.30 -4.33 -17.95
CA LEU A 243 0.08 -3.15 -17.12
C LEU A 243 1.39 -2.35 -17.05
N LEU A 244 1.37 -1.13 -17.59
CA LEU A 244 2.55 -0.28 -17.77
C LEU A 244 2.52 0.85 -16.73
N TRP A 245 3.31 0.71 -15.67
CA TRP A 245 3.37 1.67 -14.58
C TRP A 245 4.40 2.76 -14.85
N HIS A 246 3.94 3.98 -14.95
CA HIS A 246 4.77 5.18 -15.14
C HIS A 246 4.56 6.20 -14.02
N ASP A 247 5.45 7.18 -13.91
CA ASP A 247 5.37 8.24 -12.91
C ASP A 247 5.24 9.63 -13.55
N LEU A 248 5.95 9.85 -14.67
CA LEU A 248 5.97 11.14 -15.36
C LEU A 248 4.92 11.17 -16.46
N GLU A 249 4.34 12.35 -16.67
CA GLU A 249 3.39 12.55 -17.79
C GLU A 249 4.05 12.33 -19.17
N ALA A 250 5.31 12.71 -19.29
CA ALA A 250 6.08 12.47 -20.50
C ALA A 250 6.25 10.97 -20.79
N GLU A 251 6.46 10.13 -19.76
CA GLU A 251 6.54 8.68 -19.90
C GLU A 251 5.22 8.11 -20.45
N ARG A 252 4.06 8.59 -19.95
CA ARG A 252 2.73 8.22 -20.46
C ARG A 252 2.59 8.48 -21.95
N LEU A 253 2.93 9.70 -22.36
CA LEU A 253 2.80 10.13 -23.76
C LEU A 253 3.68 9.29 -24.69
N GLU A 254 4.93 9.06 -24.30
CA GLU A 254 5.86 8.25 -25.10
C GLU A 254 5.48 6.77 -25.12
N LEU A 255 4.99 6.18 -24.01
CA LEU A 255 4.45 4.81 -24.00
C LEU A 255 3.28 4.65 -24.98
N CYS A 256 2.28 5.55 -24.91
CA CYS A 256 1.12 5.49 -25.81
C CYS A 256 1.47 5.75 -27.27
N LYS A 257 2.53 6.51 -27.55
CA LYS A 257 3.03 6.76 -28.90
C LYS A 257 3.83 5.56 -29.46
N ALA A 258 4.67 4.95 -28.60
CA ALA A 258 5.57 3.87 -29.03
C ALA A 258 4.89 2.50 -29.11
N ILE A 259 3.79 2.29 -28.37
CA ILE A 259 3.10 0.99 -28.29
C ILE A 259 1.73 1.09 -28.95
N PRO A 260 1.55 0.51 -30.15
CA PRO A 260 0.26 0.52 -30.84
C PRO A 260 -0.85 -0.12 -30.00
N GLY A 261 -1.98 0.59 -29.87
CA GLY A 261 -3.12 0.13 -29.09
C GLY A 261 -3.02 0.37 -27.58
N CYS A 262 -1.92 0.97 -27.09
CA CYS A 262 -1.82 1.38 -25.70
C CYS A 262 -2.81 2.49 -25.37
N LYS A 263 -3.57 2.33 -24.30
CA LYS A 263 -4.42 3.36 -23.71
C LYS A 263 -3.88 3.73 -22.34
N ALA A 264 -4.22 4.93 -21.89
CA ALA A 264 -3.79 5.41 -20.57
C ALA A 264 -4.96 5.94 -19.76
N VAL A 265 -4.80 5.85 -18.42
CA VAL A 265 -5.65 6.53 -17.45
C VAL A 265 -4.82 7.61 -16.74
N TYR A 266 -5.35 8.84 -16.70
CA TYR A 266 -4.65 10.01 -16.16
C TYR A 266 -5.62 11.01 -15.51
N GLY A 267 -5.10 11.87 -14.62
CA GLY A 267 -5.91 12.66 -13.68
C GLY A 267 -6.85 13.71 -14.28
N SER A 268 -6.53 14.25 -15.47
CA SER A 268 -7.37 15.25 -16.16
C SER A 268 -8.35 14.65 -17.17
N GLN A 269 -8.41 13.32 -17.26
CA GLN A 269 -9.32 12.60 -18.12
C GLN A 269 -10.74 12.63 -17.54
N ASP A 270 -11.74 12.61 -18.41
CA ASP A 270 -13.12 12.43 -17.99
C ASP A 270 -13.32 11.09 -17.26
N ASP A 271 -14.10 11.10 -16.19
CA ASP A 271 -14.32 9.90 -15.35
C ASP A 271 -14.93 8.74 -16.15
N GLU A 272 -15.90 9.02 -17.06
CA GLU A 272 -16.56 7.97 -17.85
C GLU A 272 -15.61 7.36 -18.89
N GLU A 273 -14.74 8.18 -19.50
CA GLU A 273 -13.72 7.71 -20.41
C GLU A 273 -12.67 6.85 -19.67
N ALA A 274 -12.23 7.30 -18.49
CA ALA A 274 -11.29 6.57 -17.66
C ALA A 274 -11.88 5.21 -17.22
N ASP A 275 -13.12 5.20 -16.76
CA ASP A 275 -13.79 3.98 -16.31
C ASP A 275 -14.01 2.98 -17.47
N LYS A 276 -14.26 3.48 -18.68
CA LYS A 276 -14.31 2.64 -19.89
C LYS A 276 -12.97 1.99 -20.19
N VAL A 277 -11.87 2.74 -20.17
CA VAL A 277 -10.52 2.21 -20.42
C VAL A 277 -10.15 1.15 -19.38
N ILE A 278 -10.50 1.39 -18.11
CA ILE A 278 -10.29 0.43 -17.01
C ILE A 278 -11.11 -0.85 -17.24
N SER A 279 -12.39 -0.72 -17.60
CA SER A 279 -13.26 -1.87 -17.90
C SER A 279 -12.74 -2.67 -19.10
N ASP A 280 -12.38 -2.01 -20.20
CA ASP A 280 -11.86 -2.66 -21.40
C ASP A 280 -10.58 -3.47 -21.09
N PHE A 281 -9.72 -2.98 -20.22
CA PHE A 281 -8.53 -3.71 -19.77
C PHE A 281 -8.89 -4.87 -18.82
N LYS A 282 -9.79 -4.64 -17.87
CA LYS A 282 -10.26 -5.64 -16.92
C LYS A 282 -10.94 -6.83 -17.62
N ASP A 283 -11.67 -6.55 -18.70
CA ASP A 283 -12.41 -7.55 -19.48
C ASP A 283 -11.57 -8.20 -20.61
N GLY A 284 -10.30 -7.81 -20.73
CA GLY A 284 -9.36 -8.37 -21.70
C GLY A 284 -9.49 -7.82 -23.13
N TRP A 285 -10.29 -6.78 -23.36
CA TRP A 285 -10.42 -6.14 -24.68
C TRP A 285 -9.25 -5.20 -25.00
N LEU A 286 -8.65 -4.61 -23.97
CA LEU A 286 -7.48 -3.75 -24.09
C LEU A 286 -6.23 -4.51 -23.68
N LYS A 287 -5.21 -4.54 -24.53
CA LYS A 287 -3.98 -5.31 -24.31
C LYS A 287 -2.94 -4.56 -23.46
N TYR A 288 -2.84 -3.25 -23.61
CA TYR A 288 -1.82 -2.41 -22.99
C TYR A 288 -2.46 -1.23 -22.28
N LEU A 289 -2.33 -1.20 -20.95
CA LEU A 289 -2.84 -0.12 -20.10
C LEU A 289 -1.67 0.60 -19.42
N ALA A 290 -1.53 1.90 -19.68
CA ALA A 290 -0.57 2.75 -18.99
C ALA A 290 -1.25 3.58 -17.90
N ALA A 291 -0.69 3.59 -16.69
CA ALA A 291 -1.23 4.38 -15.58
C ALA A 291 -0.17 4.70 -14.53
N LYS A 292 -0.46 5.73 -13.72
CA LYS A 292 0.31 5.97 -12.51
C LYS A 292 -0.14 5.04 -11.39
N PRO A 293 0.78 4.51 -10.57
CA PRO A 293 0.43 3.71 -9.39
C PRO A 293 -0.58 4.39 -8.47
N GLU A 294 -0.45 5.69 -8.26
CA GLU A 294 -1.35 6.51 -7.42
C GLU A 294 -2.81 6.51 -7.93
N MET A 295 -3.03 6.27 -9.22
CA MET A 295 -4.36 6.35 -9.82
C MET A 295 -5.10 5.02 -9.86
N LEU A 296 -4.38 3.93 -10.17
CA LEU A 296 -4.93 2.59 -10.34
C LEU A 296 -4.28 1.57 -9.40
N GLY A 297 -3.35 1.98 -8.56
CA GLY A 297 -2.66 1.14 -7.60
C GLY A 297 -3.53 0.72 -6.40
N GLU A 298 -4.79 1.18 -6.31
CA GLU A 298 -5.70 0.88 -5.21
C GLU A 298 -7.03 0.31 -5.72
N GLY A 299 -7.52 -0.75 -5.06
CA GLY A 299 -8.89 -1.25 -5.18
C GLY A 299 -9.30 -1.98 -6.46
N LEU A 300 -8.51 -1.96 -7.53
CA LEU A 300 -8.88 -2.58 -8.81
C LEU A 300 -8.33 -4.02 -8.96
N ASN A 301 -9.02 -4.83 -9.75
CA ASN A 301 -8.75 -6.24 -9.97
C ASN A 301 -8.42 -6.49 -11.44
N PHE A 302 -7.14 -6.71 -11.77
CA PHE A 302 -6.69 -6.97 -13.14
C PHE A 302 -6.16 -8.40 -13.36
N GLN A 303 -6.10 -9.22 -12.31
CA GLN A 303 -5.48 -10.55 -12.33
C GLN A 303 -6.15 -11.58 -13.25
N TYR A 304 -7.38 -11.34 -13.68
CA TYR A 304 -8.10 -12.33 -14.50
C TYR A 304 -7.58 -12.42 -15.94
N HIS A 305 -7.09 -11.30 -16.48
CA HIS A 305 -6.58 -11.21 -17.85
C HIS A 305 -5.15 -10.71 -17.93
N CYS A 306 -4.58 -10.20 -16.83
CA CYS A 306 -3.23 -9.66 -16.82
C CYS A 306 -2.37 -10.34 -15.75
N HIS A 307 -1.22 -10.82 -16.15
CA HIS A 307 -0.20 -11.41 -15.28
C HIS A 307 1.20 -10.85 -15.56
N LYS A 308 1.31 -9.81 -16.39
CA LYS A 308 2.57 -9.15 -16.70
C LYS A 308 2.50 -7.65 -16.44
N ALA A 309 3.50 -7.12 -15.78
CA ALA A 309 3.63 -5.68 -15.56
C ALA A 309 5.04 -5.19 -15.85
N ILE A 310 5.11 -3.99 -16.41
CA ILE A 310 6.37 -3.25 -16.55
C ILE A 310 6.28 -2.02 -15.66
N MET A 311 7.33 -1.75 -14.90
CA MET A 311 7.34 -0.69 -13.91
C MET A 311 8.64 0.10 -13.98
N PHE A 312 8.52 1.42 -14.12
CA PHE A 312 9.63 2.33 -13.84
C PHE A 312 9.75 2.51 -12.34
N ILE A 313 10.96 2.40 -11.80
CA ILE A 313 11.19 2.45 -10.36
C ILE A 313 11.43 3.89 -9.86
N ASP A 314 11.02 4.13 -8.61
CA ASP A 314 11.33 5.33 -7.85
C ASP A 314 11.43 5.06 -6.34
N TYR A 315 11.60 6.08 -5.53
CA TYR A 315 11.66 5.96 -4.06
C TYR A 315 10.31 5.70 -3.38
N ARG A 316 9.17 5.78 -4.11
CA ARG A 316 7.81 5.60 -3.59
C ARG A 316 7.42 4.13 -3.56
N PHE A 317 8.00 3.38 -2.64
CA PHE A 317 7.82 1.93 -2.55
C PHE A 317 6.34 1.50 -2.42
N ASN A 318 5.54 2.21 -1.60
CA ASN A 318 4.17 1.78 -1.31
C ASN A 318 3.27 1.76 -2.54
N ASP A 319 3.32 2.84 -3.33
CA ASP A 319 2.50 2.98 -4.52
C ASP A 319 2.83 1.86 -5.51
N LYS A 320 4.14 1.54 -5.63
CA LYS A 320 4.63 0.44 -6.47
C LYS A 320 4.21 -0.93 -5.95
N PHE A 321 4.29 -1.13 -4.63
CA PHE A 321 3.86 -2.39 -4.01
C PHE A 321 2.36 -2.63 -4.20
N GLN A 322 1.52 -1.62 -3.99
CA GLN A 322 0.09 -1.69 -4.25
C GLN A 322 -0.22 -1.92 -5.73
N ALA A 323 0.54 -1.28 -6.63
CA ALA A 323 0.42 -1.48 -8.06
C ALA A 323 0.70 -2.93 -8.49
N ILE A 324 1.72 -3.58 -7.91
CA ILE A 324 2.01 -5.00 -8.13
C ILE A 324 0.85 -5.88 -7.67
N ALA A 325 0.24 -5.55 -6.54
CA ALA A 325 -0.89 -6.28 -5.98
C ALA A 325 -2.18 -6.18 -6.84
N ARG A 326 -2.20 -5.41 -7.93
CA ARG A 326 -3.34 -5.40 -8.88
C ARG A 326 -3.40 -6.64 -9.74
N ILE A 327 -2.26 -7.27 -10.01
CA ILE A 327 -2.15 -8.50 -10.79
C ILE A 327 -1.64 -9.69 -9.95
N TYR A 328 -0.82 -9.44 -8.91
CA TYR A 328 -0.30 -10.46 -8.01
C TYR A 328 -1.17 -10.55 -6.75
N ARG A 329 -2.28 -11.23 -6.88
CA ARG A 329 -3.28 -11.35 -5.82
C ARG A 329 -4.12 -12.63 -5.94
N PHE A 330 -4.96 -12.87 -4.96
CA PHE A 330 -5.95 -13.94 -4.93
C PHE A 330 -6.67 -14.10 -6.29
N MET A 331 -6.91 -15.34 -6.72
CA MET A 331 -7.48 -15.71 -8.02
C MET A 331 -6.56 -15.52 -9.24
N GLN A 332 -5.31 -15.10 -9.08
CA GLN A 332 -4.34 -15.18 -10.18
C GLN A 332 -3.97 -16.62 -10.45
N GLN A 333 -4.10 -17.07 -11.71
CA GLN A 333 -3.85 -18.45 -12.11
C GLN A 333 -2.51 -18.66 -12.83
N HIS A 334 -1.86 -17.56 -13.25
CA HIS A 334 -0.61 -17.60 -14.01
C HIS A 334 0.55 -17.06 -13.18
N PRO A 335 1.78 -17.57 -13.37
CA PRO A 335 2.96 -16.90 -12.85
C PRO A 335 2.98 -15.45 -13.28
N VAL A 336 3.31 -14.56 -12.34
CA VAL A 336 3.32 -13.12 -12.60
C VAL A 336 4.74 -12.67 -12.93
N ASP A 337 4.91 -12.07 -14.11
CA ASP A 337 6.18 -11.48 -14.54
C ASP A 337 6.16 -9.96 -14.31
N LEU A 338 7.05 -9.50 -13.45
CA LEU A 338 7.25 -8.08 -13.14
C LEU A 338 8.60 -7.63 -13.70
N TYR A 339 8.58 -6.76 -14.69
CA TYR A 339 9.77 -6.17 -15.29
C TYR A 339 10.06 -4.80 -14.65
N LEU A 340 11.16 -4.69 -13.93
CA LEU A 340 11.63 -3.45 -13.33
C LEU A 340 12.63 -2.79 -14.27
N VAL A 341 12.20 -1.74 -14.97
CA VAL A 341 13.00 -1.02 -15.96
C VAL A 341 13.61 0.22 -15.34
N TYR A 342 14.92 0.32 -15.37
CA TYR A 342 15.64 1.48 -14.83
C TYR A 342 16.98 1.71 -15.55
N ALA A 343 17.48 2.94 -15.49
CA ALA A 343 18.79 3.28 -16.03
C ALA A 343 19.91 2.84 -15.06
N GLU A 344 21.08 2.53 -15.56
CA GLU A 344 22.26 2.17 -14.75
C GLU A 344 22.53 3.20 -13.64
N SER A 345 22.35 4.48 -13.93
CA SER A 345 22.47 5.60 -12.97
C SER A 345 21.41 5.60 -11.86
N GLU A 346 20.30 4.89 -12.04
CA GLU A 346 19.22 4.71 -11.06
C GLU A 346 19.43 3.49 -10.14
N GLY A 347 20.58 2.82 -10.18
CA GLY A 347 20.86 1.60 -9.40
C GLY A 347 20.68 1.74 -7.89
N GLU A 348 20.94 2.93 -7.31
CA GLU A 348 20.70 3.18 -5.89
C GLU A 348 19.20 3.24 -5.56
N ILE A 349 18.38 3.69 -6.49
CA ILE A 349 16.90 3.67 -6.35
C ILE A 349 16.43 2.22 -6.32
N PHE A 350 16.94 1.39 -7.22
CA PHE A 350 16.64 -0.05 -7.25
C PHE A 350 17.04 -0.76 -5.95
N LYS A 351 18.25 -0.53 -5.45
CA LYS A 351 18.70 -1.09 -4.17
C LYS A 351 17.78 -0.67 -3.01
N SER A 352 17.43 0.61 -2.94
CA SER A 352 16.51 1.14 -1.94
C SER A 352 15.13 0.50 -2.03
N PHE A 353 14.62 0.30 -3.25
CA PHE A 353 13.34 -0.34 -3.50
C PHE A 353 13.35 -1.80 -3.02
N MET A 354 14.36 -2.59 -3.39
CA MET A 354 14.50 -3.99 -2.98
C MET A 354 14.71 -4.14 -1.47
N GLN A 355 15.44 -3.23 -0.84
CA GLN A 355 15.59 -3.21 0.61
C GLN A 355 14.26 -2.98 1.32
N LYS A 356 13.45 -2.03 0.87
CA LYS A 356 12.10 -1.79 1.43
C LYS A 356 11.18 -2.98 1.21
N TRP A 357 11.29 -3.65 0.07
CA TRP A 357 10.53 -4.88 -0.19
C TRP A 357 10.90 -6.00 0.79
N ALA A 358 12.19 -6.20 1.02
CA ALA A 358 12.66 -7.18 2.00
C ALA A 358 12.17 -6.84 3.42
N GLN A 359 12.27 -5.56 3.83
CA GLN A 359 11.78 -5.09 5.14
C GLN A 359 10.27 -5.29 5.29
N HIS A 360 9.48 -5.01 4.24
CA HIS A 360 8.04 -5.23 4.26
C HIS A 360 7.71 -6.71 4.45
N ARG A 361 8.37 -7.62 3.73
CA ARG A 361 8.16 -9.06 3.89
C ARG A 361 8.52 -9.56 5.29
N GLU A 362 9.64 -9.09 5.83
CA GLU A 362 10.08 -9.43 7.19
C GLU A 362 9.06 -8.93 8.23
N MET A 363 8.58 -7.69 8.09
CA MET A 363 7.55 -7.13 8.95
C MET A 363 6.27 -7.97 8.94
N VAL A 364 5.77 -8.32 7.75
CA VAL A 364 4.56 -9.14 7.60
C VAL A 364 4.78 -10.52 8.23
N ALA A 365 5.92 -11.15 8.02
CA ALA A 365 6.24 -12.45 8.60
C ALA A 365 6.27 -12.40 10.13
N ASN A 366 6.93 -11.41 10.72
CA ASN A 366 6.99 -11.21 12.17
C ASN A 366 5.60 -10.98 12.78
N MET A 367 4.76 -10.18 12.13
CA MET A 367 3.40 -9.92 12.57
C MET A 367 2.51 -11.16 12.51
N THR A 368 2.58 -11.90 11.41
CA THR A 368 1.83 -13.16 11.23
C THR A 368 2.26 -14.20 12.26
N ASP A 369 3.55 -14.30 12.54
CA ASP A 369 4.09 -15.22 13.56
C ASP A 369 3.57 -14.90 14.95
N ILE A 370 3.49 -13.63 15.31
CA ILE A 370 2.93 -13.18 16.58
C ILE A 370 1.45 -13.52 16.71
N VAL A 371 0.67 -13.32 15.62
CA VAL A 371 -0.76 -13.69 15.60
C VAL A 371 -0.94 -15.19 15.77
N ARG A 372 -0.14 -16.01 15.08
CA ARG A 372 -0.18 -17.47 15.22
C ARG A 372 0.15 -17.95 16.63
N HIS A 373 1.15 -17.33 17.27
CA HIS A 373 1.58 -17.74 18.62
C HIS A 373 0.70 -17.22 19.76
N ASN A 374 0.06 -16.07 19.58
CA ASN A 374 -0.74 -15.44 20.64
C ASN A 374 -2.24 -15.56 20.43
N GLY A 375 -2.69 -16.14 19.32
CA GLY A 375 -4.10 -16.29 18.95
C GLY A 375 -4.74 -14.99 18.48
N LEU A 376 -5.91 -15.14 17.86
CA LEU A 376 -6.70 -14.04 17.28
C LEU A 376 -7.52 -13.25 18.30
N PHE A 377 -7.63 -13.76 19.51
CA PHE A 377 -8.54 -13.18 20.47
C PHE A 377 -7.80 -12.25 21.40
N GLY A 378 -8.07 -10.96 21.24
CA GLY A 378 -7.49 -9.86 22.01
C GLY A 378 -7.47 -10.06 23.53
N LEU A 379 -8.42 -10.82 24.08
CA LEU A 379 -8.47 -11.13 25.52
C LEU A 379 -7.24 -11.91 26.00
N GLN A 380 -6.77 -12.91 25.28
CA GLN A 380 -5.56 -13.65 25.67
C GLN A 380 -4.28 -12.81 25.46
N ALA A 381 -4.20 -12.07 24.38
CA ALA A 381 -3.09 -11.17 24.12
C ALA A 381 -3.06 -10.02 25.14
N GLU A 382 -4.22 -9.46 25.47
CA GLU A 382 -4.37 -8.42 26.50
C GLU A 382 -3.97 -8.94 27.87
N GLU A 383 -4.43 -10.12 28.28
CA GLU A 383 -4.07 -10.75 29.57
C GLU A 383 -2.57 -11.04 29.64
N LYS A 384 -1.95 -11.58 28.56
CA LYS A 384 -0.52 -11.79 28.47
C LYS A 384 0.26 -10.47 28.52
N MET A 385 -0.22 -9.45 27.85
CA MET A 385 0.37 -8.12 27.88
C MET A 385 0.28 -7.51 29.30
N MET A 386 -0.89 -7.59 29.93
CA MET A 386 -1.08 -7.09 31.29
C MET A 386 -0.18 -7.80 32.30
N ARG A 387 -0.12 -9.12 32.26
CA ARG A 387 0.81 -9.90 33.11
C ARG A 387 2.25 -9.47 32.87
N TRP A 388 2.67 -9.29 31.63
CA TRP A 388 4.03 -8.85 31.29
C TRP A 388 4.32 -7.41 31.73
N MET A 389 3.35 -6.50 31.59
CA MET A 389 3.50 -5.09 32.01
C MET A 389 3.70 -4.96 33.50
N PHE A 390 2.99 -5.76 34.31
CA PHE A 390 3.06 -5.70 35.76
C PHE A 390 4.11 -6.64 36.38
N ALA A 391 4.77 -7.49 35.53
CA ALA A 391 5.86 -8.33 35.98
C ALA A 391 7.05 -7.49 36.45
N SER A 392 7.70 -7.89 37.53
CA SER A 392 8.91 -7.26 38.03
C SER A 392 10.07 -7.39 37.01
N ARG A 393 11.12 -6.59 37.17
CA ARG A 393 12.29 -6.65 36.29
C ARG A 393 13.01 -8.01 36.33
N GLU A 394 12.97 -8.67 37.48
CA GLU A 394 13.51 -10.02 37.68
C GLU A 394 12.68 -11.09 36.98
N GLU A 395 11.35 -10.95 37.05
CA GLU A 395 10.39 -11.81 36.32
C GLU A 395 10.50 -11.63 34.80
N LYS A 396 10.71 -10.40 34.30
CA LYS A 396 10.92 -10.11 32.88
C LYS A 396 12.20 -10.72 32.31
N SER A 397 13.24 -10.81 33.12
CA SER A 397 14.54 -11.40 32.70
C SER A 397 14.63 -12.92 32.96
N GLY A 398 13.69 -13.51 33.66
CA GLY A 398 13.78 -14.87 34.20
C GLY A 398 12.80 -15.89 33.61
N LYS A 399 12.62 -16.96 34.37
CA LYS A 399 11.87 -18.16 34.00
C LYS A 399 10.39 -17.92 33.68
N LEU A 400 9.75 -16.88 34.26
CA LEU A 400 8.33 -16.60 34.08
C LEU A 400 8.01 -16.17 32.63
N TRP A 401 8.90 -15.39 32.03
CA TRP A 401 8.76 -15.01 30.63
C TRP A 401 8.85 -16.21 29.69
N LYS A 402 9.72 -17.19 29.98
CA LYS A 402 9.79 -18.45 29.24
C LYS A 402 8.54 -19.29 29.43
N ALA A 403 7.96 -19.32 30.63
CA ALA A 403 6.72 -20.04 30.93
C ALA A 403 5.49 -19.42 30.21
N ILE A 404 5.35 -18.09 30.22
CA ILE A 404 4.26 -17.37 29.51
C ILE A 404 4.30 -17.60 27.99
N ASN A 405 5.49 -17.88 27.42
CA ASN A 405 5.64 -18.13 25.99
C ASN A 405 5.77 -19.62 25.62
N ASN A 406 6.01 -20.50 26.59
CA ASN A 406 6.10 -21.94 26.36
C ASN A 406 4.83 -22.70 26.75
N ASP A 407 3.79 -22.02 27.26
CA ASP A 407 2.48 -22.63 27.41
C ASP A 407 1.81 -22.85 26.05
N ASN A 408 2.48 -23.68 25.22
CA ASN A 408 1.87 -24.57 24.26
C ASN A 408 1.31 -25.77 25.04
N VAL A 409 0.41 -25.54 25.97
CA VAL A 409 -0.39 -26.59 26.57
C VAL A 409 -1.75 -25.98 26.92
N LEU A 410 -2.61 -26.02 25.94
CA LEU A 410 -3.99 -26.53 25.98
C LEU A 410 -4.61 -26.34 24.60
#